data_98e0ada5304a674c3d5b17b27cdad745
#
_entry.id   98e0ada5304a674c3d5b17b27cdad745
#
_cell.length_a   1.000
_cell.length_b   1.000
_cell.length_c   1.000
_cell.angle_alpha   90.00
_cell.angle_beta   90.00
_cell.angle_gamma   90.00
#
_symmetry.space_group_name_H-M   'P 1'
#
loop_
_entity.id
_entity.type
_entity.pdbx_description
1 polymer ?
#
loop_
_entity_poly.entity_id
_entity_poly.type
_entity_poly.pdbx_seq_one_letter_code
_entity_poly.pdbx_strand_id
1 'polypeptide(L)'
;MGLASYGNYQKDLQKKLDKFISFDSETGEFEVNPRLRYIGDHSYGSRFTDEFVEIFGKPREDESALESRYADLAFALQYRLENIVCTLAQWLNKQTGSRNFCLAGGVAMNCVLNGRLAGKEFVDNIYIQPAASDN
;
A
#
# COMPACT_ATOMS: atom_id res chain seq x y z
N MET A 1 3.60 -7.10 -2.49
CA MET A 1 4.92 -6.69 -3.01
C MET A 1 5.41 -7.64 -4.10
N GLY A 2 5.76 -8.91 -3.85
CA GLY A 2 6.26 -9.83 -4.88
C GLY A 2 5.35 -9.97 -6.11
N LEU A 3 4.07 -10.25 -5.91
CA LEU A 3 3.11 -10.37 -7.02
C LEU A 3 2.91 -9.06 -7.81
N ALA A 4 3.07 -7.92 -7.17
CA ALA A 4 2.88 -6.62 -7.80
C ALA A 4 3.83 -6.35 -8.99
N SER A 5 5.04 -6.95 -8.98
CA SER A 5 6.01 -6.80 -10.08
C SER A 5 5.56 -7.45 -11.40
N TYR A 6 4.57 -8.31 -11.36
CA TYR A 6 3.98 -8.96 -12.55
C TYR A 6 2.71 -8.29 -13.06
N GLY A 7 2.22 -7.28 -12.34
CA GLY A 7 1.01 -6.55 -12.70
C GLY A 7 1.29 -5.28 -13.49
N ASN A 8 0.25 -4.74 -14.09
CA ASN A 8 0.30 -3.51 -14.86
C ASN A 8 -0.58 -2.42 -14.25
N TYR A 9 -0.24 -1.17 -14.55
CA TYR A 9 -1.05 -0.03 -14.13
C TYR A 9 -2.44 -0.07 -14.77
N GLN A 10 -3.48 -0.08 -13.95
CA GLN A 10 -4.87 -0.05 -14.37
C GLN A 10 -5.57 1.16 -13.74
N LYS A 11 -5.93 2.15 -14.56
CA LYS A 11 -6.57 3.39 -14.11
C LYS A 11 -7.88 3.12 -13.35
N ASP A 12 -8.65 2.14 -13.79
CA ASP A 12 -9.93 1.80 -13.17
C ASP A 12 -9.74 1.14 -11.79
N LEU A 13 -8.69 0.35 -11.60
CA LEU A 13 -8.35 -0.18 -10.28
C LEU A 13 -7.95 0.94 -9.31
N GLN A 14 -7.18 1.94 -9.78
CA GLN A 14 -6.83 3.09 -8.95
C GLN A 14 -8.09 3.86 -8.51
N LYS A 15 -9.02 4.15 -9.44
CA LYS A 15 -10.29 4.82 -9.10
C LYS A 15 -11.14 4.03 -8.12
N LYS A 16 -11.13 2.70 -8.22
CA LYS A 16 -11.82 1.84 -7.26
C LYS A 16 -11.18 1.95 -5.87
N LEU A 17 -9.84 1.96 -5.80
CA LEU A 17 -9.10 2.11 -4.55
C LEU A 17 -9.28 3.49 -3.91
N ASP A 18 -9.49 4.56 -4.70
CA ASP A 18 -9.76 5.90 -4.18
C ASP A 18 -11.01 5.96 -3.28
N LYS A 19 -11.96 5.03 -3.45
CA LYS A 19 -13.15 4.95 -2.59
C LYS A 19 -12.86 4.38 -1.21
N PHE A 20 -11.74 3.70 -1.03
CA PHE A 20 -11.40 2.99 0.19
C PHE A 20 -10.22 3.61 0.93
N ILE A 21 -9.33 4.27 0.21
CA ILE A 21 -8.13 4.86 0.79
C ILE A 21 -8.03 6.29 0.28
N SER A 22 -8.31 7.25 1.15
CA SER A 22 -8.11 8.67 0.89
C SER A 22 -6.85 9.16 1.59
N PHE A 23 -6.23 10.18 1.03
CA PHE A 23 -5.09 10.88 1.60
C PHE A 23 -5.20 12.36 1.29
N ASP A 24 -5.08 13.20 2.32
CA ASP A 24 -5.02 14.65 2.21
C ASP A 24 -3.56 15.10 2.22
N SER A 25 -3.10 15.66 1.12
CA SER A 25 -1.73 16.15 0.97
C SER A 25 -1.46 17.48 1.71
N GLU A 26 -2.50 18.19 2.17
CA GLU A 26 -2.37 19.44 2.90
C GLU A 26 -2.27 19.19 4.40
N THR A 27 -3.09 18.29 4.92
CA THR A 27 -3.11 17.96 6.35
C THR A 27 -2.19 16.79 6.72
N GLY A 28 -1.83 15.93 5.74
CA GLY A 28 -1.08 14.71 5.98
C GLY A 28 -1.95 13.57 6.52
N GLU A 29 -3.26 13.76 6.64
CA GLU A 29 -4.18 12.76 7.12
C GLU A 29 -4.50 11.73 6.05
N PHE A 30 -4.66 10.50 6.46
CA PHE A 30 -5.16 9.44 5.59
C PHE A 30 -6.27 8.66 6.29
N GLU A 31 -7.21 8.20 5.50
CA GLU A 31 -8.33 7.39 5.98
C GLU A 31 -8.43 6.11 5.15
N VAL A 32 -8.58 4.98 5.85
CA VAL A 32 -8.89 3.69 5.24
C VAL A 32 -10.31 3.32 5.61
N ASN A 33 -11.16 3.13 4.60
CA ASN A 33 -12.54 2.72 4.83
C ASN A 33 -12.56 1.37 5.57
N PRO A 34 -13.19 1.29 6.74
CA PRO A 34 -13.26 0.06 7.54
C PRO A 34 -13.94 -1.11 6.83
N ARG A 35 -14.70 -0.87 5.77
CA ARG A 35 -15.32 -1.92 4.93
C ARG A 35 -14.30 -2.72 4.11
N LEU A 36 -13.07 -2.21 3.92
CA LEU A 36 -11.95 -2.99 3.42
C LEU A 36 -11.30 -3.87 4.49
N ARG A 37 -11.80 -3.79 5.71
CA ARG A 37 -11.21 -4.47 6.82
C ARG A 37 -11.32 -5.98 6.63
N TYR A 38 -10.20 -6.66 6.77
CA TYR A 38 -10.17 -8.08 7.02
C TYR A 38 -10.98 -8.37 8.30
N ILE A 39 -12.13 -9.00 8.14
CA ILE A 39 -13.03 -9.37 9.25
C ILE A 39 -13.03 -10.88 9.52
N GLY A 40 -12.19 -11.63 8.83
CA GLY A 40 -12.06 -13.07 9.02
C GLY A 40 -11.31 -13.41 10.31
N ASP A 41 -11.74 -14.49 10.97
CA ASP A 41 -10.96 -15.13 12.02
C ASP A 41 -9.62 -15.61 11.44
N HIS A 42 -8.56 -15.58 12.25
CA HIS A 42 -7.18 -15.83 11.79
C HIS A 42 -6.95 -17.19 11.12
N SER A 43 -7.92 -18.07 11.16
CA SER A 43 -7.72 -19.41 10.67
C SER A 43 -8.38 -19.75 9.33
N TYR A 44 -9.65 -19.47 9.06
CA TYR A 44 -10.31 -20.07 7.88
C TYR A 44 -11.59 -19.38 7.40
N GLY A 45 -11.90 -18.18 7.85
CA GLY A 45 -13.10 -17.44 7.43
C GLY A 45 -12.94 -16.69 6.09
N SER A 46 -14.01 -16.12 5.59
CA SER A 46 -13.96 -15.21 4.45
C SER A 46 -13.02 -14.04 4.76
N ARG A 47 -11.94 -13.92 3.99
CA ARG A 47 -10.89 -12.92 4.21
C ARG A 47 -11.25 -11.52 3.73
N PHE A 48 -12.35 -11.41 2.99
CA PHE A 48 -12.75 -10.17 2.35
C PHE A 48 -14.22 -9.91 2.60
N THR A 49 -14.61 -8.63 2.66
CA THR A 49 -16.02 -8.23 2.71
C THR A 49 -16.68 -8.49 1.37
N ASP A 50 -18.01 -8.68 1.38
CA ASP A 50 -18.80 -8.85 0.15
C ASP A 50 -18.63 -7.65 -0.78
N GLU A 51 -18.58 -6.43 -0.23
CA GLU A 51 -18.33 -5.20 -1.00
C GLU A 51 -16.97 -5.22 -1.70
N PHE A 52 -15.92 -5.74 -1.04
CA PHE A 52 -14.62 -5.90 -1.67
C PHE A 52 -14.68 -6.88 -2.84
N VAL A 53 -15.38 -7.99 -2.64
CA VAL A 53 -15.55 -9.03 -3.67
C VAL A 53 -16.37 -8.51 -4.86
N GLU A 54 -17.41 -7.73 -4.63
CA GLU A 54 -18.18 -7.08 -5.70
C GLU A 54 -17.34 -6.15 -6.56
N ILE A 55 -16.45 -5.38 -5.94
CA ILE A 55 -15.66 -4.36 -6.62
C ILE A 55 -14.45 -4.94 -7.32
N PHE A 56 -13.73 -5.86 -6.68
CA PHE A 56 -12.45 -6.37 -7.15
C PHE A 56 -12.51 -7.79 -7.69
N GLY A 57 -13.65 -8.47 -7.54
CA GLY A 57 -13.85 -9.86 -7.96
C GLY A 57 -13.53 -10.87 -6.87
N LYS A 58 -13.93 -12.10 -7.11
CA LYS A 58 -13.72 -13.22 -6.18
C LYS A 58 -12.24 -13.46 -5.90
N PRO A 59 -11.88 -13.89 -4.68
CA PRO A 59 -10.53 -14.33 -4.38
C PRO A 59 -10.12 -15.52 -5.27
N ARG A 60 -8.82 -15.70 -5.40
CA ARG A 60 -8.28 -16.86 -6.12
C ARG A 60 -8.62 -18.15 -5.35
N GLU A 61 -9.12 -19.14 -6.05
CA GLU A 61 -9.27 -20.49 -5.49
C GLU A 61 -7.90 -21.14 -5.32
N ASP A 62 -7.75 -21.93 -4.27
CA ASP A 62 -6.52 -22.66 -4.02
C ASP A 62 -6.15 -23.53 -5.23
N GLU A 63 -4.85 -23.56 -5.54
CA GLU A 63 -4.28 -24.30 -6.68
C GLU A 63 -4.75 -23.87 -8.09
N SER A 64 -5.61 -22.86 -8.20
CA SER A 64 -5.98 -22.30 -9.51
C SER A 64 -4.85 -21.51 -10.16
N ALA A 65 -4.89 -21.40 -11.49
CA ALA A 65 -3.92 -20.59 -12.23
C ALA A 65 -3.95 -19.13 -11.76
N LEU A 66 -2.77 -18.50 -11.75
CA LEU A 66 -2.64 -17.09 -11.41
C LEU A 66 -3.02 -16.23 -12.63
N GLU A 67 -4.24 -15.72 -12.64
CA GLU A 67 -4.71 -14.80 -13.67
C GLU A 67 -4.06 -13.42 -13.53
N SER A 68 -3.85 -12.72 -14.64
CA SER A 68 -3.25 -11.36 -14.66
C SER A 68 -3.98 -10.35 -13.77
N ARG A 69 -5.31 -10.48 -13.62
CA ARG A 69 -6.11 -9.58 -12.77
C ARG A 69 -5.63 -9.51 -11.31
N TYR A 70 -5.12 -10.61 -10.77
CA TYR A 70 -4.59 -10.64 -9.40
C TYR A 70 -3.25 -9.91 -9.29
N ALA A 71 -2.41 -10.04 -10.31
CA ALA A 71 -1.17 -9.29 -10.40
C ALA A 71 -1.44 -7.79 -10.57
N ASP A 72 -2.40 -7.42 -11.42
CA ASP A 72 -2.81 -6.02 -11.63
C ASP A 72 -3.40 -5.41 -10.36
N LEU A 73 -4.22 -6.15 -9.60
CA LEU A 73 -4.73 -5.68 -8.30
C LEU A 73 -3.60 -5.52 -7.28
N ALA A 74 -2.67 -6.47 -7.23
CA ALA A 74 -1.50 -6.36 -6.34
C ALA A 74 -0.63 -5.15 -6.72
N PHE A 75 -0.43 -4.89 -8.01
CA PHE A 75 0.25 -3.69 -8.50
C PHE A 75 -0.49 -2.43 -8.06
N ALA A 76 -1.80 -2.39 -8.24
CA ALA A 76 -2.60 -1.22 -7.89
C ALA A 76 -2.50 -0.87 -6.40
N LEU A 77 -2.54 -1.87 -5.52
CA LEU A 77 -2.38 -1.71 -4.07
C LEU A 77 -0.97 -1.24 -3.71
N GLN A 78 0.05 -1.86 -4.29
CA GLN A 78 1.45 -1.47 -4.07
C GLN A 78 1.69 -0.02 -4.53
N TYR A 79 1.24 0.34 -5.72
CA TYR A 79 1.36 1.68 -6.27
C TYR A 79 0.65 2.73 -5.42
N ARG A 80 -0.55 2.39 -4.91
CA ARG A 80 -1.30 3.26 -4.01
C ARG A 80 -0.56 3.50 -2.69
N LEU A 81 -0.06 2.45 -2.06
CA LEU A 81 0.74 2.53 -0.84
C LEU A 81 1.97 3.42 -1.04
N GLU A 82 2.71 3.21 -2.12
CA GLU A 82 3.89 4.01 -2.44
C GLU A 82 3.57 5.50 -2.62
N ASN A 83 2.46 5.80 -3.30
CA ASN A 83 2.04 7.19 -3.49
C ASN A 83 1.69 7.85 -2.15
N ILE A 84 0.91 7.17 -1.30
CA ILE A 84 0.52 7.70 0.01
C ILE A 84 1.77 7.98 0.86
N VAL A 85 2.67 7.01 0.98
CA VAL A 85 3.86 7.16 1.83
C VAL A 85 4.81 8.23 1.29
N CYS A 86 5.02 8.29 -0.03
CA CYS A 86 5.85 9.35 -0.62
C CYS A 86 5.23 10.74 -0.42
N THR A 87 3.90 10.86 -0.52
CA THR A 87 3.21 12.15 -0.29
C THR A 87 3.25 12.53 1.19
N LEU A 88 3.08 11.58 2.10
CA LEU A 88 3.22 11.80 3.54
C LEU A 88 4.64 12.26 3.90
N ALA A 89 5.66 11.60 3.34
CA ALA A 89 7.06 12.01 3.55
C ALA A 89 7.33 13.42 3.00
N GLN A 90 6.76 13.76 1.84
CA GLN A 90 6.87 15.11 1.29
C GLN A 90 6.16 16.15 2.16
N TRP A 91 5.01 15.83 2.71
CA TRP A 91 4.32 16.69 3.68
C TRP A 91 5.17 16.89 4.93
N LEU A 92 5.71 15.81 5.52
CA LEU A 92 6.63 15.92 6.67
C LEU A 92 7.85 16.78 6.38
N ASN A 93 8.46 16.61 5.18
CA ASN A 93 9.57 17.47 4.76
C ASN A 93 9.16 18.94 4.72
N LYS A 94 8.00 19.28 4.19
CA LYS A 94 7.49 20.66 4.16
C LYS A 94 7.24 21.22 5.57
N GLN A 95 6.74 20.40 6.50
CA GLN A 95 6.44 20.83 7.88
C GLN A 95 7.69 21.01 8.72
N THR A 96 8.69 20.18 8.54
CA THR A 96 9.86 20.08 9.43
C THR A 96 11.15 20.61 8.83
N GLY A 97 11.22 20.73 7.51
CA GLY A 97 12.46 20.98 6.76
C GLY A 97 13.42 19.79 6.74
N SER A 98 13.11 18.69 7.42
CA SER A 98 13.99 17.51 7.47
C SER A 98 13.98 16.75 6.15
N ARG A 99 15.16 16.35 5.72
CA ARG A 99 15.38 15.49 4.54
C ARG A 99 15.85 14.07 4.94
N ASN A 100 15.91 13.83 6.26
CA ASN A 100 16.32 12.54 6.82
C ASN A 100 15.11 11.86 7.46
N PHE A 101 14.86 10.63 7.08
CA PHE A 101 13.67 9.87 7.48
C PHE A 101 14.06 8.59 8.21
N CYS A 102 13.36 8.31 9.30
CA CYS A 102 13.40 7.03 9.99
C CYS A 102 12.07 6.30 9.77
N LEU A 103 12.14 5.05 9.33
CA LEU A 103 10.99 4.20 9.06
C LEU A 103 10.97 3.02 10.02
N ALA A 104 9.81 2.78 10.62
CA ALA A 104 9.54 1.63 11.50
C ALA A 104 8.13 1.09 11.23
N GLY A 105 7.82 -0.09 11.76
CA GLY A 105 6.56 -0.79 11.52
C GLY A 105 6.58 -1.66 10.27
N GLY A 106 5.58 -2.53 10.11
CA GLY A 106 5.54 -3.55 9.05
C GLY A 106 5.66 -2.99 7.63
N VAL A 107 5.14 -1.77 7.37
CA VAL A 107 5.25 -1.11 6.05
C VAL A 107 6.70 -0.76 5.71
N ALA A 108 7.55 -0.50 6.70
CA ALA A 108 8.98 -0.22 6.49
C ALA A 108 9.77 -1.42 5.95
N MET A 109 9.21 -2.63 5.99
CA MET A 109 9.79 -3.82 5.36
C MET A 109 9.56 -3.87 3.84
N ASN A 110 8.81 -2.93 3.29
CA ASN A 110 8.53 -2.89 1.85
C ASN A 110 9.71 -2.26 1.08
N CYS A 111 10.63 -3.11 0.59
CA CYS A 111 11.84 -2.67 -0.10
C CYS A 111 11.56 -1.88 -1.40
N VAL A 112 10.45 -2.16 -2.12
CA VAL A 112 10.06 -1.42 -3.33
C VAL A 112 9.67 0.01 -2.98
N LEU A 113 8.84 0.17 -1.94
CA LEU A 113 8.48 1.47 -1.39
C LEU A 113 9.73 2.24 -0.93
N ASN A 114 10.61 1.58 -0.17
CA ASN A 114 11.81 2.20 0.38
C ASN A 114 12.74 2.71 -0.74
N GLY A 115 12.94 1.90 -1.79
CA GLY A 115 13.71 2.32 -2.97
C GLY A 115 13.10 3.51 -3.69
N ARG A 116 11.76 3.53 -3.83
CA ARG A 116 11.04 4.65 -4.45
C ARG A 116 11.13 5.93 -3.62
N LEU A 117 11.04 5.81 -2.29
CA LEU A 117 11.15 6.94 -1.38
C LEU A 117 12.58 7.50 -1.37
N ALA A 118 13.59 6.63 -1.33
CA ALA A 118 14.99 7.04 -1.39
C ALA A 118 15.37 7.80 -2.68
N GLY A 119 14.67 7.52 -3.79
CA GLY A 119 14.85 8.23 -5.06
C GLY A 119 14.17 9.60 -5.14
N LYS A 120 13.56 10.12 -4.07
CA LYS A 120 12.91 11.42 -4.07
C LYS A 120 13.89 12.54 -3.80
N GLU A 121 13.79 13.65 -4.57
CA GLU A 121 14.70 14.81 -4.44
C GLU A 121 14.71 15.46 -3.06
N PHE A 122 13.63 15.32 -2.29
CA PHE A 122 13.53 15.84 -0.93
C PHE A 122 14.05 14.88 0.16
N VAL A 123 14.66 13.75 -0.22
CA VAL A 123 15.17 12.73 0.70
C VAL A 123 16.68 12.63 0.55
N ASP A 124 17.42 12.89 1.61
CA ASP A 124 18.87 12.71 1.65
C ASP A 124 19.25 11.36 2.26
N ASN A 125 18.60 10.97 3.35
CA ASN A 125 18.89 9.70 4.03
C ASN A 125 17.61 9.04 4.53
N ILE A 126 17.61 7.71 4.47
CA ILE A 126 16.59 6.86 5.08
C ILE A 126 17.25 5.87 6.01
N TYR A 127 16.77 5.81 7.25
CA TYR A 127 17.09 4.75 8.18
C TYR A 127 15.87 3.84 8.36
N ILE A 128 16.08 2.55 8.23
CA ILE A 128 15.04 1.54 8.43
C ILE A 128 15.51 0.65 9.58
N GLN A 129 14.69 0.55 10.61
CA GLN A 129 14.96 -0.30 11.75
C GLN A 129 15.00 -1.77 11.27
N PRO A 130 16.08 -2.54 11.56
CA PRO A 130 16.27 -3.89 10.99
C PRO A 130 15.16 -4.90 11.30
N ALA A 131 14.52 -4.80 12.48
CA ALA A 131 13.39 -5.63 12.90
C ALA A 131 12.09 -4.81 12.94
N ALA A 132 11.78 -4.10 11.88
CA ALA A 132 10.74 -3.06 11.86
C ALA A 132 9.32 -3.57 12.19
N SER A 133 9.03 -4.86 12.02
CA SER A 133 7.67 -5.42 12.18
C SER A 133 7.45 -6.27 13.44
N ASP A 134 8.49 -6.68 14.13
CA ASP A 134 8.40 -7.77 15.11
C ASP A 134 8.73 -7.36 16.56
N ASN A 135 8.60 -6.09 16.89
CA ASN A 135 8.84 -5.59 18.26
C ASN A 135 7.60 -5.00 18.87
#